data_a238502b71fdc6ec0cf8237df6101115
#
_entry.id   a238502b71fdc6ec0cf8237df6101115
#
_cell.length_a   1.000
_cell.length_b   1.000
_cell.length_c   1.000
_cell.angle_alpha   90.00
_cell.angle_beta   90.00
_cell.angle_gamma   90.00
#
_symmetry.space_group_name_H-M   'P 1'
#
loop_
_entity.id
_entity.type
_entity.pdbx_description
1 polymer ?
#
loop_
_entity_poly.entity_id
_entity_poly.type
_entity_poly.pdbx_seq_one_letter_code
_entity_poly.pdbx_strand_id
1 'polypeptide(L)'
;MPFYVHAQDKPDVADQLAELCEEHWSYMDRFADGLIFRGPTLSDDGEEHTGSVHVVDLADRATAERFATEEPFWKAGLYQDCTADPVMVLLHREPVADVLYTLVTARWSPRTRTPGEAEPWLSAVDADERPAFVAALVDDDQDRTTGSVAAVRARPDEARSLVQPLADRLGGGPVPLTAQRWQRGGRN
;
A
#
# COMPACT_ATOMS: atom_id res chain seq x y z
N MET A 1 4.24 8.20 -12.83
CA MET A 1 3.25 8.49 -11.74
C MET A 1 3.15 7.26 -10.84
N PRO A 2 3.30 7.39 -9.52
CA PRO A 2 3.20 6.24 -8.62
C PRO A 2 1.79 5.66 -8.58
N PHE A 3 1.72 4.32 -8.54
CA PHE A 3 0.49 3.54 -8.37
C PHE A 3 0.62 2.63 -7.14
N TYR A 4 -0.40 2.62 -6.31
CA TYR A 4 -0.60 1.64 -5.25
C TYR A 4 -1.32 0.44 -5.83
N VAL A 5 -0.61 -0.67 -5.92
CA VAL A 5 -1.14 -1.95 -6.40
C VAL A 5 -1.32 -2.85 -5.20
N HIS A 6 -2.55 -3.28 -4.95
CA HIS A 6 -2.90 -4.17 -3.85
C HIS A 6 -3.62 -5.39 -4.41
N ALA A 7 -3.06 -6.55 -4.14
CA ALA A 7 -3.64 -7.84 -4.47
C ALA A 7 -4.01 -8.60 -3.20
N GLN A 8 -5.14 -9.30 -3.22
CA GLN A 8 -5.61 -10.14 -2.13
C GLN A 8 -5.56 -11.61 -2.56
N ASP A 9 -5.01 -12.47 -1.71
CA ASP A 9 -4.91 -13.90 -1.98
C ASP A 9 -6.28 -14.59 -1.97
N LYS A 10 -6.38 -15.66 -2.74
CA LYS A 10 -7.40 -16.68 -2.54
C LYS A 10 -7.09 -17.50 -1.29
N PRO A 11 -8.07 -18.12 -0.67
CA PRO A 11 -7.81 -19.06 0.42
C PRO A 11 -6.99 -20.27 -0.08
N ASP A 12 -6.22 -20.85 0.82
CA ASP A 12 -5.51 -22.12 0.63
C ASP A 12 -4.48 -22.12 -0.53
N VAL A 13 -3.82 -21.01 -0.81
CA VAL A 13 -2.82 -20.86 -1.89
C VAL A 13 -1.36 -20.76 -1.40
N ALA A 14 -1.10 -20.92 -0.11
CA ALA A 14 0.21 -20.70 0.49
C ALA A 14 1.34 -21.50 -0.19
N ASP A 15 1.11 -22.78 -0.48
CA ASP A 15 2.10 -23.64 -1.14
C ASP A 15 2.43 -23.15 -2.56
N GLN A 16 1.40 -22.77 -3.34
CA GLN A 16 1.59 -22.25 -4.70
C GLN A 16 2.29 -20.87 -4.70
N LEU A 17 1.99 -20.01 -3.72
CA LEU A 17 2.71 -18.75 -3.55
C LEU A 17 4.19 -19.00 -3.26
N ALA A 18 4.50 -19.96 -2.39
CA ALA A 18 5.88 -20.34 -2.09
C ALA A 18 6.62 -20.90 -3.33
N GLU A 19 5.96 -21.76 -4.12
CA GLU A 19 6.53 -22.30 -5.37
C GLU A 19 6.86 -21.22 -6.41
N LEU A 20 6.02 -20.19 -6.53
CA LEU A 20 6.17 -19.12 -7.51
C LEU A 20 6.89 -17.88 -6.97
N CYS A 21 7.32 -17.88 -5.72
CA CYS A 21 7.91 -16.72 -5.06
C CYS A 21 9.13 -16.16 -5.82
N GLU A 22 10.01 -17.04 -6.31
CA GLU A 22 11.20 -16.66 -7.06
C GLU A 22 10.87 -16.02 -8.42
N GLU A 23 9.84 -16.51 -9.10
CA GLU A 23 9.35 -15.93 -10.35
C GLU A 23 8.72 -14.57 -10.10
N HIS A 24 7.92 -14.45 -9.02
CA HIS A 24 7.34 -13.19 -8.58
C HIS A 24 8.41 -12.15 -8.29
N TRP A 25 9.44 -12.47 -7.51
CA TRP A 25 10.54 -11.55 -7.23
C TRP A 25 11.29 -11.15 -8.49
N SER A 26 11.57 -12.10 -9.39
CA SER A 26 12.23 -11.82 -10.68
C SER A 26 11.39 -10.92 -11.57
N TYR A 27 10.06 -11.01 -11.50
CA TYR A 27 9.17 -10.09 -12.18
C TYR A 27 9.25 -8.69 -11.57
N MET A 28 9.21 -8.56 -10.24
CA MET A 28 9.30 -7.28 -9.52
C MET A 28 10.65 -6.59 -9.74
N ASP A 29 11.74 -7.34 -9.84
CA ASP A 29 13.09 -6.80 -10.10
C ASP A 29 13.18 -6.05 -11.45
N ARG A 30 12.30 -6.33 -12.40
CA ARG A 30 12.21 -5.59 -13.68
C ARG A 30 11.75 -4.15 -13.48
N PHE A 31 11.16 -3.84 -12.35
CA PHE A 31 10.63 -2.52 -11.98
C PHE A 31 11.41 -1.89 -10.81
N ALA A 32 12.58 -2.44 -10.46
CA ALA A 32 13.35 -2.05 -9.28
C ALA A 32 13.58 -0.54 -9.17
N ASP A 33 13.89 0.14 -10.29
CA ASP A 33 14.13 1.58 -10.32
C ASP A 33 12.89 2.42 -9.98
N GLY A 34 11.69 1.87 -10.17
CA GLY A 34 10.41 2.52 -9.88
C GLY A 34 9.71 2.03 -8.61
N LEU A 35 10.21 0.95 -7.99
CA LEU A 35 9.60 0.39 -6.78
C LEU A 35 9.89 1.26 -5.55
N ILE A 36 8.86 1.95 -5.07
CA ILE A 36 8.95 2.86 -3.92
C ILE A 36 8.68 2.10 -2.61
N PHE A 37 7.71 1.17 -2.63
CA PHE A 37 7.26 0.45 -1.44
C PHE A 37 6.74 -0.92 -1.85
N ARG A 38 7.09 -1.99 -1.11
CA ARG A 38 6.66 -3.36 -1.46
C ARG A 38 6.65 -4.30 -0.26
N GLY A 39 5.76 -5.26 -0.28
CA GLY A 39 5.76 -6.37 0.67
C GLY A 39 4.42 -7.08 0.79
N PRO A 40 4.41 -8.23 1.48
CA PRO A 40 3.20 -8.99 1.75
C PRO A 40 2.32 -8.29 2.79
N THR A 41 1.02 -8.42 2.61
CA THR A 41 0.08 -8.31 3.72
C THR A 41 -0.04 -9.67 4.42
N LEU A 42 -0.27 -9.63 5.72
CA LEU A 42 -0.21 -10.81 6.58
C LEU A 42 -1.47 -10.90 7.44
N SER A 43 -1.72 -12.11 7.97
CA SER A 43 -2.72 -12.36 9.00
C SER A 43 -2.46 -11.53 10.27
N ASP A 44 -3.43 -11.48 11.17
CA ASP A 44 -3.35 -10.66 12.40
C ASP A 44 -2.15 -11.03 13.30
N ASP A 45 -1.77 -12.31 13.33
CA ASP A 45 -0.58 -12.82 14.02
C ASP A 45 0.74 -12.56 13.24
N GLY A 46 0.65 -12.22 11.95
CA GLY A 46 1.77 -11.94 11.08
C GLY A 46 2.41 -13.17 10.44
N GLU A 47 1.81 -14.35 10.53
CA GLU A 47 2.40 -15.60 10.08
C GLU A 47 1.98 -16.01 8.67
N GLU A 48 0.72 -15.75 8.28
CA GLU A 48 0.18 -16.16 6.98
C GLU A 48 0.19 -14.99 5.98
N HIS A 49 0.59 -15.28 4.75
CA HIS A 49 0.47 -14.36 3.61
C HIS A 49 -1.01 -14.21 3.23
N THR A 50 -1.47 -12.97 3.09
CA THR A 50 -2.87 -12.65 2.75
C THR A 50 -3.01 -11.82 1.49
N GLY A 51 -1.89 -11.36 0.93
CA GLY A 51 -1.84 -10.56 -0.27
C GLY A 51 -0.52 -9.82 -0.45
N SER A 52 -0.45 -8.98 -1.45
CA SER A 52 0.75 -8.21 -1.79
C SER A 52 0.44 -6.74 -2.01
N VAL A 53 1.34 -5.89 -1.60
CA VAL A 53 1.27 -4.44 -1.80
C VAL A 53 2.54 -3.95 -2.49
N HIS A 54 2.36 -3.14 -3.53
CA HIS A 54 3.43 -2.45 -4.23
C HIS A 54 3.05 -0.99 -4.46
N VAL A 55 3.99 -0.08 -4.26
CA VAL A 55 3.91 1.27 -4.81
C VAL A 55 5.03 1.40 -5.82
N VAL A 56 4.67 1.65 -7.05
CA VAL A 56 5.59 1.64 -8.18
C VAL A 56 5.34 2.83 -9.09
N ASP A 57 6.42 3.51 -9.49
CA ASP A 57 6.32 4.61 -10.45
C ASP A 57 6.24 4.04 -11.87
N LEU A 58 5.11 4.29 -12.53
CA LEU A 58 4.79 3.79 -13.86
C LEU A 58 4.33 4.92 -14.76
N ALA A 59 4.42 4.72 -16.08
CA ALA A 59 4.12 5.74 -17.06
C ALA A 59 2.64 6.17 -17.01
N ASP A 60 1.73 5.21 -16.92
CA ASP A 60 0.29 5.42 -17.03
C ASP A 60 -0.51 4.26 -16.41
N ARG A 61 -1.83 4.42 -16.33
CA ARG A 61 -2.77 3.41 -15.84
C ARG A 61 -2.67 2.10 -16.61
N ALA A 62 -2.56 2.14 -17.92
CA ALA A 62 -2.46 0.92 -18.74
C ALA A 62 -1.20 0.11 -18.40
N THR A 63 -0.10 0.79 -18.06
CA THR A 63 1.11 0.15 -17.57
C THR A 63 0.93 -0.41 -16.15
N ALA A 64 0.18 0.29 -15.28
CA ALA A 64 -0.14 -0.21 -13.94
C ALA A 64 -1.05 -1.45 -13.98
N GLU A 65 -2.03 -1.47 -14.87
CA GLU A 65 -2.89 -2.64 -15.09
C GLU A 65 -2.08 -3.84 -15.62
N ARG A 66 -1.15 -3.61 -16.56
CA ARG A 66 -0.23 -4.67 -17.02
C ARG A 66 0.68 -5.15 -15.89
N PHE A 67 1.25 -4.23 -15.09
CA PHE A 67 2.04 -4.59 -13.92
C PHE A 67 1.27 -5.53 -12.98
N ALA A 68 0.01 -5.22 -12.70
CA ALA A 68 -0.85 -6.02 -11.83
C ALA A 68 -1.25 -7.37 -12.44
N THR A 69 -1.49 -7.43 -13.77
CA THR A 69 -2.07 -8.61 -14.42
C THR A 69 -1.05 -9.51 -15.12
N GLU A 70 0.16 -9.04 -15.35
CA GLU A 70 1.24 -9.83 -15.93
C GLU A 70 2.14 -10.51 -14.89
N GLU A 71 1.95 -10.19 -13.60
CA GLU A 71 2.73 -10.78 -12.53
C GLU A 71 2.36 -12.26 -12.29
N PRO A 72 3.32 -13.11 -11.83
CA PRO A 72 3.18 -14.56 -11.78
C PRO A 72 2.01 -15.05 -10.92
N PHE A 73 1.76 -14.47 -9.74
CA PHE A 73 0.69 -14.92 -8.85
C PHE A 73 -0.70 -14.64 -9.44
N TRP A 74 -0.88 -13.47 -10.12
CA TRP A 74 -2.12 -13.20 -10.85
C TRP A 74 -2.33 -14.19 -11.99
N LYS A 75 -1.31 -14.41 -12.83
CA LYS A 75 -1.38 -15.37 -13.96
C LYS A 75 -1.68 -16.80 -13.52
N ALA A 76 -1.16 -17.20 -12.38
CA ALA A 76 -1.45 -18.50 -11.77
C ALA A 76 -2.85 -18.55 -11.12
N GLY A 77 -3.57 -17.41 -11.09
CA GLY A 77 -4.91 -17.34 -10.51
C GLY A 77 -4.94 -17.45 -8.98
N LEU A 78 -3.86 -17.07 -8.31
CA LEU A 78 -3.73 -17.15 -6.85
C LEU A 78 -4.37 -15.96 -6.13
N TYR A 79 -4.56 -14.82 -6.81
CA TYR A 79 -5.26 -13.66 -6.28
C TYR A 79 -6.77 -13.72 -6.56
N GLN A 80 -7.57 -13.30 -5.61
CA GLN A 80 -9.02 -13.15 -5.79
C GLN A 80 -9.39 -11.75 -6.30
N ASP A 81 -8.57 -10.74 -5.98
CA ASP A 81 -8.75 -9.35 -6.39
C ASP A 81 -7.39 -8.66 -6.51
N CYS A 82 -7.32 -7.67 -7.39
CA CYS A 82 -6.16 -6.81 -7.56
C CYS A 82 -6.60 -5.42 -8.03
N THR A 83 -6.17 -4.39 -7.32
CA THR A 83 -6.45 -2.99 -7.66
C THR A 83 -5.16 -2.23 -7.93
N ALA A 84 -5.23 -1.24 -8.82
CA ALA A 84 -4.13 -0.31 -9.10
C ALA A 84 -4.67 1.12 -9.06
N ASP A 85 -4.31 1.88 -8.04
CA ASP A 85 -4.77 3.24 -7.82
C ASP A 85 -3.61 4.23 -7.93
N PRO A 86 -3.76 5.34 -8.65
CA PRO A 86 -2.77 6.40 -8.61
C PRO A 86 -2.61 6.95 -7.19
N VAL A 87 -1.38 7.27 -6.80
CA VAL A 87 -1.11 7.82 -5.48
C VAL A 87 -0.22 9.05 -5.52
N MET A 88 -0.46 9.93 -4.57
CA MET A 88 0.45 10.98 -4.20
C MET A 88 1.15 10.59 -2.89
N VAL A 89 2.46 10.33 -2.99
CA VAL A 89 3.27 9.99 -1.82
C VAL A 89 3.44 11.24 -0.96
N LEU A 90 3.05 11.15 0.30
CA LEU A 90 3.11 12.22 1.29
C LEU A 90 4.31 12.08 2.22
N LEU A 91 4.67 10.82 2.55
CA LEU A 91 5.81 10.49 3.38
C LEU A 91 6.37 9.14 2.94
N HIS A 92 7.70 9.06 2.79
CA HIS A 92 8.40 7.80 2.57
C HIS A 92 9.69 7.78 3.39
N ARG A 93 9.81 6.77 4.23
CA ARG A 93 11.01 6.38 4.95
C ARG A 93 11.22 4.89 4.70
N GLU A 94 12.45 4.47 4.50
CA GLU A 94 12.73 3.04 4.22
C GLU A 94 12.25 2.17 5.40
N PRO A 95 11.32 1.24 5.17
CA PRO A 95 10.87 0.34 6.24
C PRO A 95 12.01 -0.58 6.68
N VAL A 96 12.12 -0.79 7.99
CA VAL A 96 13.10 -1.72 8.56
C VAL A 96 12.72 -3.15 8.16
N ALA A 97 13.70 -3.92 7.68
CA ALA A 97 13.52 -5.33 7.36
C ALA A 97 13.17 -6.14 8.61
N ASP A 98 12.42 -7.22 8.45
CA ASP A 98 11.99 -8.15 9.52
C ASP A 98 11.20 -7.49 10.66
N VAL A 99 10.65 -6.30 10.41
CA VAL A 99 9.78 -5.60 11.33
C VAL A 99 8.33 -5.62 10.84
N LEU A 100 7.43 -5.95 11.74
CA LEU A 100 6.00 -6.00 11.46
C LEU A 100 5.39 -4.59 11.60
N TYR A 101 4.79 -4.12 10.53
CA TYR A 101 4.02 -2.88 10.44
C TYR A 101 2.52 -3.16 10.41
N THR A 102 1.73 -2.13 10.56
CA THR A 102 0.32 -2.13 10.22
C THR A 102 0.09 -1.25 9.00
N LEU A 103 -0.46 -1.83 7.96
CA LEU A 103 -0.97 -1.13 6.79
C LEU A 103 -2.39 -0.66 7.12
N VAL A 104 -2.59 0.65 7.15
CA VAL A 104 -3.90 1.29 7.39
C VAL A 104 -4.38 1.87 6.07
N THR A 105 -5.58 1.50 5.65
CA THR A 105 -6.19 2.00 4.42
C THR A 105 -7.56 2.60 4.70
N ALA A 106 -7.93 3.60 3.91
CA ALA A 106 -9.24 4.21 3.89
C ALA A 106 -9.69 4.46 2.46
N ARG A 107 -10.99 4.40 2.22
CA ARG A 107 -11.61 4.72 0.93
C ARG A 107 -12.81 5.64 1.15
N TRP A 108 -13.00 6.59 0.23
CA TRP A 108 -14.14 7.50 0.22
C TRP A 108 -14.54 7.87 -1.21
N SER A 109 -15.70 8.49 -1.36
CA SER A 109 -16.14 9.05 -2.65
C SER A 109 -15.19 10.16 -3.10
N PRO A 110 -14.86 10.27 -4.40
CA PRO A 110 -13.92 11.26 -4.90
C PRO A 110 -14.22 12.68 -4.40
N ARG A 111 -13.24 13.31 -3.77
CA ARG A 111 -13.31 14.65 -3.19
C ARG A 111 -12.21 15.53 -3.78
N THR A 112 -12.54 16.75 -4.18
CA THR A 112 -11.55 17.73 -4.68
C THR A 112 -10.44 17.92 -3.65
N ARG A 113 -9.22 17.77 -4.08
CA ARG A 113 -8.02 17.90 -3.26
C ARG A 113 -7.76 19.35 -2.90
N THR A 114 -7.40 19.61 -1.66
CA THR A 114 -6.93 20.91 -1.20
C THR A 114 -5.42 20.88 -1.00
N PRO A 115 -4.63 21.70 -1.72
CA PRO A 115 -3.17 21.77 -1.51
C PRO A 115 -2.82 22.04 -0.04
N GLY A 116 -1.80 21.34 0.48
CA GLY A 116 -1.36 21.49 1.87
C GLY A 116 -2.27 20.84 2.93
N GLU A 117 -3.33 20.15 2.53
CA GLU A 117 -4.30 19.56 3.45
C GLU A 117 -3.67 18.53 4.42
N ALA A 118 -2.63 17.82 4.00
CA ALA A 118 -1.90 16.86 4.84
C ALA A 118 -0.84 17.50 5.75
N GLU A 119 -0.41 18.73 5.49
CA GLU A 119 0.70 19.40 6.18
C GLU A 119 0.60 19.43 7.71
N PRO A 120 -0.58 19.71 8.32
CA PRO A 120 -0.67 19.73 9.78
C PRO A 120 -0.39 18.34 10.41
N TRP A 121 -0.81 17.26 9.74
CA TRP A 121 -0.52 15.92 10.21
C TRP A 121 0.95 15.55 9.98
N LEU A 122 1.50 15.85 8.80
CA LEU A 122 2.91 15.60 8.48
C LEU A 122 3.82 16.31 9.47
N SER A 123 3.53 17.57 9.80
CA SER A 123 4.28 18.32 10.82
C SER A 123 4.17 17.72 12.22
N ALA A 124 2.98 17.17 12.57
CA ALA A 124 2.79 16.54 13.88
C ALA A 124 3.55 15.20 14.02
N VAL A 125 3.80 14.48 12.92
CA VAL A 125 4.52 13.20 12.91
C VAL A 125 5.96 13.31 12.40
N ASP A 126 6.50 14.50 12.20
CA ASP A 126 7.85 14.70 11.65
C ASP A 126 8.92 14.01 12.52
N ALA A 127 8.80 14.12 13.83
CA ALA A 127 9.69 13.48 14.80
C ALA A 127 9.27 12.03 15.18
N ASP A 128 8.13 11.56 14.67
CA ASP A 128 7.63 10.20 14.92
C ASP A 128 8.17 9.24 13.85
N GLU A 129 9.04 8.33 14.22
CA GLU A 129 9.63 7.37 13.30
C GLU A 129 8.73 6.16 12.99
N ARG A 130 7.54 6.06 13.60
CA ARG A 130 6.63 4.94 13.36
C ARG A 130 6.01 4.92 11.96
N PRO A 131 5.56 6.04 11.35
CA PRO A 131 5.13 6.04 9.96
C PRO A 131 6.32 5.85 9.01
N ALA A 132 6.31 4.76 8.23
CA ALA A 132 7.30 4.49 7.20
C ALA A 132 6.82 4.95 5.82
N PHE A 133 5.53 4.80 5.54
CA PHE A 133 4.95 5.18 4.27
C PHE A 133 3.56 5.80 4.46
N VAL A 134 3.27 6.88 3.74
CA VAL A 134 1.94 7.49 3.71
C VAL A 134 1.68 8.05 2.32
N ALA A 135 0.51 7.75 1.77
CA ALA A 135 0.08 8.30 0.49
C ALA A 135 -1.42 8.59 0.49
N ALA A 136 -1.82 9.59 -0.28
CA ALA A 136 -3.20 9.81 -0.68
C ALA A 136 -3.47 9.03 -1.97
N LEU A 137 -4.55 8.25 -2.02
CA LEU A 137 -5.07 7.69 -3.24
C LEU A 137 -5.79 8.81 -4.00
N VAL A 138 -5.56 8.90 -5.30
CA VAL A 138 -6.11 9.95 -6.14
C VAL A 138 -6.78 9.39 -7.38
N ASP A 139 -7.54 10.21 -8.08
CA ASP A 139 -8.01 9.87 -9.43
C ASP A 139 -6.87 10.04 -10.47
N ASP A 140 -7.13 9.64 -11.72
CA ASP A 140 -6.12 9.67 -12.79
C ASP A 140 -5.60 11.08 -13.09
N ASP A 141 -6.45 12.10 -12.92
CA ASP A 141 -6.09 13.49 -13.11
C ASP A 141 -5.38 14.11 -11.89
N GLN A 142 -5.32 13.39 -10.77
CA GLN A 142 -4.78 13.80 -9.47
C GLN A 142 -5.46 15.04 -8.85
N ASP A 143 -6.64 15.36 -9.29
CA ASP A 143 -7.43 16.50 -8.80
C ASP A 143 -8.30 16.13 -7.59
N ARG A 144 -8.56 14.83 -7.40
CA ARG A 144 -9.42 14.34 -6.32
C ARG A 144 -8.73 13.26 -5.51
N THR A 145 -8.98 13.27 -4.20
CA THR A 145 -8.62 12.17 -3.31
C THR A 145 -9.75 11.16 -3.27
N THR A 146 -9.39 9.86 -3.25
CA THR A 146 -10.32 8.73 -3.20
C THR A 146 -10.05 7.79 -2.03
N GLY A 147 -8.96 8.05 -1.30
CA GLY A 147 -8.55 7.24 -0.16
C GLY A 147 -7.20 7.64 0.40
N SER A 148 -6.70 6.86 1.32
CA SER A 148 -5.33 6.95 1.84
C SER A 148 -4.80 5.57 2.19
N VAL A 149 -3.48 5.46 2.21
CA VAL A 149 -2.75 4.30 2.68
C VAL A 149 -1.57 4.75 3.55
N ALA A 150 -1.34 4.06 4.66
CA ALA A 150 -0.20 4.30 5.53
C ALA A 150 0.35 2.99 6.09
N ALA A 151 1.68 2.86 6.13
CA ALA A 151 2.37 1.78 6.83
C ALA A 151 3.01 2.34 8.11
N VAL A 152 2.59 1.83 9.26
CA VAL A 152 2.97 2.34 10.58
C VAL A 152 3.55 1.21 11.43
N ARG A 153 4.72 1.42 12.03
CA ARG A 153 5.34 0.50 12.99
C ARG A 153 4.63 0.57 14.34
N ALA A 154 3.43 0.00 14.39
CA ALA A 154 2.58 -0.01 15.58
C ALA A 154 1.58 -1.18 15.49
N ARG A 155 0.90 -1.47 16.61
CA ARG A 155 -0.24 -2.38 16.61
C ARG A 155 -1.43 -1.77 15.86
N PRO A 156 -2.38 -2.59 15.36
CA PRO A 156 -3.48 -2.10 14.54
C PRO A 156 -4.27 -0.93 15.13
N ASP A 157 -4.61 -0.97 16.42
CA ASP A 157 -5.39 0.09 17.07
C ASP A 157 -4.60 1.39 17.23
N GLU A 158 -3.30 1.29 17.55
CA GLU A 158 -2.42 2.45 17.65
C GLU A 158 -2.18 3.07 16.27
N ALA A 159 -2.00 2.24 15.23
CA ALA A 159 -1.82 2.70 13.87
C ALA A 159 -3.07 3.42 13.35
N ARG A 160 -4.27 2.85 13.57
CA ARG A 160 -5.54 3.52 13.24
C ARG A 160 -5.64 4.87 13.95
N SER A 161 -5.38 4.91 15.25
CA SER A 161 -5.45 6.16 16.04
C SER A 161 -4.51 7.24 15.52
N LEU A 162 -3.32 6.85 15.08
CA LEU A 162 -2.33 7.78 14.51
C LEU A 162 -2.78 8.32 13.13
N VAL A 163 -3.35 7.47 12.29
CA VAL A 163 -3.70 7.80 10.88
C VAL A 163 -5.07 8.45 10.77
N GLN A 164 -6.01 8.21 11.71
CA GLN A 164 -7.39 8.70 11.64
C GLN A 164 -7.49 10.22 11.37
N PRO A 165 -6.72 11.10 12.03
CA PRO A 165 -6.83 12.55 11.77
C PRO A 165 -6.45 12.93 10.34
N LEU A 166 -5.49 12.23 9.72
CA LEU A 166 -5.13 12.44 8.32
C LEU A 166 -6.25 11.98 7.39
N ALA A 167 -6.75 10.76 7.61
CA ALA A 167 -7.81 10.18 6.78
C ALA A 167 -9.09 11.01 6.82
N ASP A 168 -9.51 11.45 8.01
CA ASP A 168 -10.68 12.32 8.19
C ASP A 168 -10.52 13.67 7.47
N ARG A 169 -9.32 14.23 7.52
CA ARG A 169 -9.02 15.49 6.83
C ARG A 169 -9.07 15.32 5.32
N LEU A 170 -8.39 14.32 4.79
CA LEU A 170 -8.36 14.04 3.34
C LEU A 170 -9.74 13.59 2.81
N GLY A 171 -10.51 12.88 3.62
CA GLY A 171 -11.88 12.43 3.29
C GLY A 171 -12.96 13.49 3.50
N GLY A 172 -12.65 14.60 4.20
CA GLY A 172 -13.59 15.68 4.49
C GLY A 172 -14.57 15.40 5.63
N GLY A 173 -14.27 14.44 6.49
CA GLY A 173 -15.07 14.03 7.66
C GLY A 173 -14.66 12.64 8.14
N PRO A 174 -15.31 12.10 9.15
CA PRO A 174 -15.02 10.78 9.69
C PRO A 174 -15.10 9.69 8.62
N VAL A 175 -14.01 8.93 8.44
CA VAL A 175 -13.93 7.82 7.48
C VAL A 175 -13.56 6.52 8.19
N PRO A 176 -14.12 5.37 7.77
CA PRO A 176 -13.72 4.09 8.32
C PRO A 176 -12.31 3.73 7.87
N LEU A 177 -11.52 3.16 8.79
CA LEU A 177 -10.19 2.64 8.52
C LEU A 177 -10.19 1.11 8.57
N THR A 178 -9.54 0.48 7.61
CA THR A 178 -9.12 -0.92 7.71
C THR A 178 -7.66 -0.98 8.13
N ALA A 179 -7.28 -2.02 8.83
CA ALA A 179 -5.90 -2.25 9.24
C ALA A 179 -5.54 -3.71 9.04
N GLN A 180 -4.37 -3.95 8.52
CA GLN A 180 -3.86 -5.26 8.14
C GLN A 180 -2.37 -5.31 8.49
N ARG A 181 -1.85 -6.47 8.87
CA ARG A 181 -0.40 -6.59 9.11
C ARG A 181 0.34 -6.56 7.78
N TRP A 182 1.52 -5.98 7.80
CA TRP A 182 2.37 -5.83 6.63
C TRP A 182 3.84 -5.90 7.04
N GLN A 183 4.67 -6.40 6.15
CA GLN A 183 6.12 -6.44 6.31
C GLN A 183 6.81 -6.02 5.01
N ARG A 184 7.98 -5.39 5.12
CA ARG A 184 8.81 -5.14 3.93
C ARG A 184 9.18 -6.46 3.27
N GLY A 185 8.95 -6.55 1.98
CA GLY A 185 9.22 -7.74 1.17
C GLY A 185 10.27 -7.51 0.08
N GLY A 186 10.53 -8.58 -0.67
CA GLY A 186 11.49 -8.61 -1.77
C GLY A 186 12.89 -9.09 -1.34
N ARG A 187 13.77 -9.24 -2.33
CA ARG A 187 15.18 -9.58 -2.09
C ARG A 187 15.89 -8.39 -1.43
N ASN A 188 16.81 -8.69 -0.50
CA ASN A 188 17.73 -7.74 0.11
C ASN A 188 18.88 -7.41 -0.84
#